data_1d705348394095089876c7e04a5c20de
#
_entry.id   1d705348394095089876c7e04a5c20de
#
_cell.length_a   1.000
_cell.length_b   1.000
_cell.length_c   1.000
_cell.angle_alpha   90.00
_cell.angle_beta   90.00
_cell.angle_gamma   90.00
#
_symmetry.space_group_name_H-M   'P 1'
#
loop_
_entity.id
_entity.type
_entity.pdbx_description
1 polymer ?
#
loop_
_entity_poly.entity_id
_entity_poly.type
_entity_poly.pdbx_seq_one_letter_code
_entity_poly.pdbx_strand_id
1 'polypeptide(L)'
;MQVMVNSGKHVDTSMAFKADIRGRVRDKLQRYEDHLTRVEIHLSDENALKSGPQDKRCKVEARLKGRDPMSVSFDAGELRQAIDGAMNKLTSVLDRNLGKNAKKWIH
;
A
#
# COMPACT_ATOMS: atom_id res chain seq x y z
N MET A 1 5.92 13.10 0.27
CA MET A 1 5.32 11.86 -0.25
C MET A 1 3.91 12.13 -0.75
N GLN A 2 3.64 11.78 -1.97
CA GLN A 2 2.31 11.90 -2.55
C GLN A 2 1.62 10.53 -2.47
N VAL A 3 0.38 10.51 -1.98
CA VAL A 3 -0.40 9.28 -1.89
C VAL A 3 -1.61 9.38 -2.78
N MET A 4 -1.78 8.43 -3.69
CA MET A 4 -2.91 8.37 -4.60
C MET A 4 -3.67 7.07 -4.38
N VAL A 5 -4.99 7.16 -4.36
CA VAL A 5 -5.86 5.99 -4.20
C VAL A 5 -6.72 5.86 -5.46
N ASN A 6 -6.57 4.74 -6.15
CA ASN A 6 -7.34 4.42 -7.34
C ASN A 6 -8.21 3.20 -7.05
N SER A 7 -9.48 3.28 -7.42
CA SER A 7 -10.39 2.15 -7.27
C SER A 7 -10.80 1.66 -8.65
N GLY A 8 -10.74 0.35 -8.83
CA GLY A 8 -11.19 -0.28 -10.05
C GLY A 8 -12.70 -0.49 -10.07
N LYS A 9 -13.17 -1.19 -11.09
CA LYS A 9 -14.58 -1.55 -11.20
C LYS A 9 -15.00 -2.38 -9.99
N HIS A 10 -16.23 -2.25 -9.60
CA HIS A 10 -16.85 -3.03 -8.52
C HIS A 10 -16.30 -2.72 -7.13
N VAL A 11 -15.49 -1.69 -7.01
CA VAL A 11 -15.05 -1.20 -5.71
C VAL A 11 -15.67 0.17 -5.51
N ASP A 12 -16.62 0.24 -4.58
CA ASP A 12 -17.29 1.50 -4.26
C ASP A 12 -16.43 2.26 -3.25
N THR A 13 -15.84 3.35 -3.70
CA THR A 13 -15.01 4.16 -2.83
C THR A 13 -15.51 5.59 -2.84
N SER A 14 -16.05 6.01 -1.71
CA SER A 14 -16.41 7.40 -1.49
C SER A 14 -15.16 8.24 -1.31
N MET A 15 -15.32 9.55 -1.40
CA MET A 15 -14.22 10.48 -1.11
C MET A 15 -13.74 10.32 0.33
N ALA A 16 -14.68 10.10 1.25
CA ALA A 16 -14.34 9.88 2.65
C ALA A 16 -13.50 8.62 2.85
N PHE A 17 -13.85 7.54 2.15
CA PHE A 17 -13.10 6.30 2.23
C PHE A 17 -11.68 6.47 1.69
N LYS A 18 -11.55 7.14 0.54
CA LYS A 18 -10.22 7.43 -0.04
C LYS A 18 -9.37 8.28 0.87
N ALA A 19 -9.98 9.28 1.52
CA ALA A 19 -9.26 10.14 2.46
C ALA A 19 -8.79 9.33 3.67
N ASP A 20 -9.62 8.43 4.17
CA ASP A 20 -9.25 7.55 5.28
C ASP A 20 -8.05 6.66 4.91
N ILE A 21 -8.09 6.08 3.71
CA ILE A 21 -6.99 5.25 3.24
C ILE A 21 -5.70 6.07 3.12
N ARG A 22 -5.77 7.27 2.54
CA ARG A 22 -4.59 8.14 2.42
C ARG A 22 -3.99 8.43 3.79
N GLY A 23 -4.83 8.72 4.79
CA GLY A 23 -4.37 8.97 6.14
C GLY A 23 -3.66 7.76 6.74
N ARG A 24 -4.25 6.58 6.60
CA ARG A 24 -3.66 5.33 7.11
C ARG A 24 -2.32 5.02 6.45
N VAL A 25 -2.25 5.22 5.14
CA VAL A 25 -1.02 4.96 4.39
C VAL A 25 0.08 5.92 4.83
N ARG A 26 -0.25 7.19 4.97
CA ARG A 26 0.73 8.19 5.44
C ARG A 26 1.23 7.87 6.83
N ASP A 27 0.34 7.51 7.75
CA ASP A 27 0.74 7.13 9.10
C ASP A 27 1.66 5.93 9.09
N LYS A 28 1.32 4.92 8.30
CA LYS A 28 2.11 3.69 8.25
C LYS A 28 3.48 3.90 7.63
N LEU A 29 3.58 4.81 6.67
CA LEU A 29 4.82 5.04 5.92
C LEU A 29 5.58 6.28 6.35
N GLN A 30 5.16 6.91 7.45
CA GLN A 30 5.75 8.17 7.90
C GLN A 30 7.26 8.06 8.09
N ARG A 31 7.74 6.97 8.65
CA ARG A 31 9.18 6.80 8.90
C ARG A 31 10.01 6.63 7.62
N TYR A 32 9.35 6.39 6.48
CA TYR A 32 10.03 6.28 5.19
C TYR A 32 9.83 7.51 4.32
N GLU A 33 9.21 8.54 4.85
CA GLU A 33 8.80 9.71 4.07
C GLU A 33 9.94 10.35 3.29
N ASP A 34 11.14 10.40 3.88
CA ASP A 34 12.30 10.98 3.22
C ASP A 34 12.78 10.18 2.02
N HIS A 35 12.40 8.92 1.94
CA HIS A 35 12.80 8.03 0.86
C HIS A 35 11.73 7.82 -0.20
N LEU A 36 10.51 8.23 0.07
CA LEU A 36 9.37 8.00 -0.81
C LEU A 36 8.95 9.30 -1.50
N THR A 37 8.79 9.22 -2.82
CA THR A 37 8.26 10.36 -3.58
C THR A 37 6.77 10.21 -3.84
N ARG A 38 6.32 8.98 -4.10
CA ARG A 38 4.93 8.72 -4.47
C ARG A 38 4.53 7.30 -4.08
N VAL A 39 3.31 7.15 -3.60
CA VAL A 39 2.71 5.85 -3.31
C VAL A 39 1.35 5.80 -3.98
N GLU A 40 1.11 4.78 -4.79
CA GLU A 40 -0.16 4.58 -5.46
C GLU A 40 -0.83 3.32 -4.91
N ILE A 41 -2.07 3.46 -4.48
CA ILE A 41 -2.89 2.36 -3.97
C ILE A 41 -3.91 2.01 -5.04
N HIS A 42 -3.93 0.77 -5.48
CA HIS A 42 -4.89 0.29 -6.48
C HIS A 42 -5.77 -0.78 -5.85
N LEU A 43 -7.06 -0.51 -5.79
CA LEU A 43 -8.04 -1.40 -5.20
C LEU A 43 -8.88 -2.05 -6.28
N SER A 44 -9.10 -3.35 -6.17
CA SER A 44 -9.94 -4.07 -7.11
C SER A 44 -10.67 -5.20 -6.43
N ASP A 45 -11.77 -5.64 -7.05
CA ASP A 45 -12.54 -6.79 -6.64
C ASP A 45 -12.44 -7.83 -7.74
N GLU A 46 -11.61 -8.83 -7.53
CA GLU A 46 -11.29 -9.81 -8.57
C GLU A 46 -12.43 -10.80 -8.82
N ASN A 47 -13.34 -10.95 -7.87
CA ASN A 47 -14.45 -11.89 -7.98
C ASN A 47 -15.79 -11.21 -7.74
N ALA A 48 -15.98 -10.01 -8.33
CA ALA A 48 -17.17 -9.21 -8.10
C ALA A 48 -18.48 -9.96 -8.40
N LEU A 49 -18.46 -10.87 -9.38
CA LEU A 49 -19.65 -11.63 -9.80
C LEU A 49 -19.71 -13.01 -9.16
N LYS A 50 -18.73 -13.37 -8.35
CA LYS A 50 -18.69 -14.66 -7.67
C LYS A 50 -18.25 -14.45 -6.23
N SER A 51 -18.87 -15.19 -5.34
CA SER A 51 -18.44 -15.17 -3.95
C SER A 51 -17.11 -15.92 -3.82
N GLY A 52 -16.16 -15.33 -3.15
CA GLY A 52 -14.88 -15.97 -2.90
C GLY A 52 -14.25 -15.44 -1.62
N PRO A 53 -13.45 -16.26 -0.93
CA PRO A 53 -12.90 -15.86 0.36
C PRO A 53 -11.85 -14.76 0.29
N GLN A 54 -11.22 -14.54 -0.86
CA GLN A 54 -10.17 -13.55 -1.00
C GLN A 54 -10.32 -12.82 -2.34
N ASP A 55 -11.43 -12.11 -2.47
CA ASP A 55 -11.78 -11.46 -3.72
C ASP A 55 -11.37 -10.00 -3.82
N LYS A 56 -10.97 -9.38 -2.71
CA LYS A 56 -10.51 -7.99 -2.70
C LYS A 56 -9.00 -7.94 -2.81
N ARG A 57 -8.50 -7.12 -3.72
CA ARG A 57 -7.05 -6.98 -3.92
C ARG A 57 -6.62 -5.55 -3.69
N CYS A 58 -5.50 -5.39 -2.99
CA CYS A 58 -4.81 -4.12 -2.87
C CYS A 58 -3.42 -4.26 -3.46
N LYS A 59 -3.14 -3.50 -4.49
CA LYS A 59 -1.80 -3.41 -5.07
C LYS A 59 -1.22 -2.05 -4.73
N VAL A 60 0.00 -2.03 -4.23
CA VAL A 60 0.67 -0.79 -3.84
C VAL A 60 1.94 -0.64 -4.65
N GLU A 61 2.08 0.50 -5.31
CA GLU A 61 3.29 0.86 -6.01
C GLU A 61 3.95 2.02 -5.28
N ALA A 62 5.21 1.85 -4.93
CA ALA A 62 5.97 2.86 -4.20
C ALA A 62 7.16 3.31 -5.04
N ARG A 63 7.28 4.61 -5.24
CA ARG A 63 8.41 5.21 -5.93
C ARG A 63 9.36 5.80 -4.92
N LEU A 64 10.63 5.39 -5.02
CA LEU A 64 11.66 5.81 -4.09
C LEU A 64 12.64 6.76 -4.77
N LYS A 65 13.22 7.64 -3.98
CA LYS A 65 14.26 8.55 -4.47
C LYS A 65 15.50 7.74 -4.83
N GLY A 66 15.95 7.89 -6.08
CA GLY A 66 17.20 7.26 -6.53
C GLY A 66 17.20 5.75 -6.61
N ARG A 67 16.02 5.12 -6.59
CA ARG A 67 15.88 3.67 -6.69
C ARG A 67 14.73 3.31 -7.60
N ASP A 68 14.71 2.08 -8.07
CA ASP A 68 13.63 1.59 -8.89
C ASP A 68 12.34 1.51 -8.07
N PRO A 69 11.18 1.73 -8.70
CA PRO A 69 9.89 1.56 -8.02
C PRO A 69 9.72 0.12 -7.55
N MET A 70 8.96 -0.06 -6.48
CA MET A 70 8.61 -1.39 -6.01
C MET A 70 7.10 -1.54 -5.95
N SER A 71 6.64 -2.78 -6.01
CA SER A 71 5.23 -3.09 -6.03
C SER A 71 4.96 -4.31 -5.16
N VAL A 72 3.89 -4.25 -4.37
CA VAL A 72 3.41 -5.38 -3.59
C VAL A 72 1.91 -5.48 -3.78
N SER A 73 1.36 -6.66 -3.52
CA SER A 73 -0.08 -6.85 -3.54
C SER A 73 -0.50 -7.84 -2.48
N PHE A 74 -1.76 -7.74 -2.07
CA PHE A 74 -2.34 -8.62 -1.07
C PHE A 74 -3.83 -8.78 -1.32
N ASP A 75 -4.30 -10.02 -1.25
CA ASP A 75 -5.71 -10.35 -1.46
C ASP A 75 -6.33 -10.72 -0.12
N ALA A 76 -7.56 -10.27 0.10
CA ALA A 76 -8.30 -10.58 1.33
C ALA A 76 -9.80 -10.53 1.06
N GLY A 77 -10.59 -10.97 2.05
CA GLY A 77 -12.04 -10.94 1.94
C GLY A 77 -12.64 -9.54 2.09
N GLU A 78 -11.89 -8.63 2.69
CA GLU A 78 -12.33 -7.25 2.91
C GLU A 78 -11.25 -6.27 2.44
N LEU A 79 -11.69 -5.10 1.96
CA LEU A 79 -10.76 -4.09 1.47
C LEU A 79 -9.77 -3.63 2.52
N ARG A 80 -10.24 -3.41 3.76
CA ARG A 80 -9.34 -2.96 4.84
C ARG A 80 -8.26 -3.99 5.12
N GLN A 81 -8.61 -5.26 5.12
CA GLN A 81 -7.63 -6.34 5.33
C GLN A 81 -6.64 -6.42 4.16
N ALA A 82 -7.12 -6.21 2.94
CA ALA A 82 -6.24 -6.21 1.77
C ALA A 82 -5.25 -5.06 1.85
N ILE A 83 -5.72 -3.88 2.25
CA ILE A 83 -4.87 -2.70 2.41
C ILE A 83 -3.83 -2.93 3.51
N ASP A 84 -4.27 -3.40 4.68
CA ASP A 84 -3.36 -3.65 5.80
C ASP A 84 -2.31 -4.69 5.44
N GLY A 85 -2.70 -5.77 4.76
CA GLY A 85 -1.76 -6.80 4.32
C GLY A 85 -0.75 -6.28 3.33
N ALA A 86 -1.21 -5.47 2.36
CA ALA A 86 -0.32 -4.88 1.38
C ALA A 86 0.67 -3.90 2.04
N MET A 87 0.18 -3.10 3.01
CA MET A 87 1.03 -2.18 3.75
C MET A 87 2.10 -2.93 4.55
N ASN A 88 1.72 -4.03 5.19
CA ASN A 88 2.68 -4.84 5.94
C ASN A 88 3.75 -5.43 5.03
N LYS A 89 3.35 -5.89 3.84
CA LYS A 89 4.33 -6.36 2.85
C LYS A 89 5.26 -5.25 2.40
N LEU A 90 4.70 -4.07 2.15
CA LEU A 90 5.49 -2.93 1.70
C LEU A 90 6.51 -2.51 2.75
N THR A 91 6.08 -2.37 4.01
CA THR A 91 7.00 -1.99 5.08
C THR A 91 8.10 -3.03 5.27
N SER A 92 7.80 -4.31 5.11
CA SER A 92 8.82 -5.36 5.20
C SER A 92 9.85 -5.22 4.08
N VAL A 93 9.40 -4.92 2.86
CA VAL A 93 10.31 -4.72 1.73
C VAL A 93 11.14 -3.45 1.92
N LEU A 94 10.51 -2.38 2.39
CA LEU A 94 11.21 -1.13 2.67
C LEU A 94 12.27 -1.31 3.75
N ASP A 95 11.93 -2.04 4.81
CA ASP A 95 12.89 -2.31 5.88
C ASP A 95 14.09 -3.09 5.36
N ARG A 96 13.88 -4.07 4.48
CA ARG A 96 14.99 -4.83 3.91
C ARG A 96 15.87 -3.96 3.01
N ASN A 97 15.28 -3.05 2.26
CA ASN A 97 16.04 -2.25 1.29
C ASN A 97 16.63 -0.98 1.90
N LEU A 98 15.97 -0.39 2.88
CA LEU A 98 16.38 0.86 3.49
C LEU A 98 16.86 0.66 4.92
N GLY A 99 16.23 -0.24 5.65
CA GLY A 99 16.49 -0.44 7.06
C GLY A 99 17.86 -1.02 7.38
N LYS A 100 18.46 -1.75 6.45
CA LYS A 100 19.80 -2.27 6.66
C LYS A 100 20.79 -1.16 6.93
N ASN A 101 20.65 -0.05 6.22
CA ASN A 101 21.50 1.12 6.44
C ASN A 101 21.16 1.80 7.76
N ALA A 102 19.88 1.92 8.07
CA ALA A 102 19.44 2.52 9.32
C ALA A 102 19.93 1.73 10.53
N LYS A 103 19.91 0.40 10.46
CA LYS A 103 20.38 -0.44 11.55
C LYS A 103 21.86 -0.27 11.84
N LYS A 104 22.64 0.03 10.83
CA LYS A 104 24.07 0.29 11.02
C LYS A 104 24.31 1.58 11.80
N TRP A 105 23.39 2.52 11.77
CA TRP A 105 23.52 3.80 12.43
C TRP A 105 23.15 3.72 13.91
N ILE A 106 22.34 2.75 14.27
CA ILE A 106 21.83 2.62 15.64
C ILE A 106 22.90 2.02 16.55
N HIS A 107 23.83 1.36 15.98
CA HIS A 107 24.94 0.78 16.74
C HIS A 107 26.07 1.76 16.91
#